data_68d53aa0f95fe00c6ad7db9e4955a602
#
_entry.id   68d53aa0f95fe00c6ad7db9e4955a602
#
_cell.length_a   1.000
_cell.length_b   1.000
_cell.length_c   1.000
_cell.angle_alpha   90.00
_cell.angle_beta   90.00
_cell.angle_gamma   90.00
#
_symmetry.space_group_name_H-M   'P 1'
#
loop_
_entity.id
_entity.type
_entity.pdbx_description
1 polymer ?
#
loop_
_entity_poly.entity_id
_entity_poly.type
_entity_poly.pdbx_seq_one_letter_code
_entity_poly.pdbx_strand_id
1 'polypeptide(L)'
;MFKTKTKLSTRIMSIFMSLLMAASMLTVLMSVQPTEEVSAANDYGLADNIQDGAILHCFDWKYNDIKAELQNIAEAGFSAIQTSPAQVGGGSGTWWWLYQPLGFYVGNNDLGTKDELKALCAEADTYGIKVVVDVVANHLAGDHSNIQNDLKDGKYWHNESGGIDYSNRWQITHRDIGMPDINSENSYVQQVVKNYLLELKSLGVDGIRWDAAKHISLPSESCNFWPTVTEGTGLWHYGEILDDPVANNPTLAESLMQEYSKYISFTDSGYCANVRMAFRSNEITSSIGNFSERGISKDKLVY
;
A
#
# COMPACT_ATOMS: atom_id res chain seq x y z
N MET A 1 53.33 13.90 -56.66
CA MET A 1 52.83 12.53 -56.46
C MET A 1 52.80 12.15 -54.95
N PHE A 2 52.17 12.94 -54.09
CA PHE A 2 52.13 12.73 -52.64
C PHE A 2 50.79 13.12 -51.97
N LYS A 3 49.64 12.97 -52.65
CA LYS A 3 48.32 13.28 -52.03
C LYS A 3 47.33 12.14 -51.87
N THR A 4 47.74 10.92 -52.23
CA THR A 4 46.79 9.76 -52.21
C THR A 4 46.99 8.81 -51.01
N LYS A 5 48.09 8.85 -50.27
CA LYS A 5 48.36 7.92 -49.14
C LYS A 5 47.69 8.36 -47.83
N THR A 6 47.43 9.65 -47.59
CA THR A 6 46.82 10.15 -46.36
C THR A 6 45.33 9.90 -46.24
N LYS A 7 44.57 9.85 -47.37
CA LYS A 7 43.12 9.59 -47.35
C LYS A 7 42.75 8.13 -47.07
N LEU A 8 43.63 7.16 -47.39
CA LEU A 8 43.40 5.75 -47.17
C LEU A 8 43.63 5.37 -45.69
N SER A 9 44.67 5.98 -45.07
CA SER A 9 44.96 5.72 -43.64
C SER A 9 43.88 6.26 -42.71
N THR A 10 43.30 7.45 -43.02
CA THR A 10 42.20 8.05 -42.22
C THR A 10 40.90 7.27 -42.36
N ARG A 11 40.61 6.70 -43.54
CA ARG A 11 39.42 5.82 -43.71
C ARG A 11 39.56 4.48 -43.01
N ILE A 12 40.75 3.86 -43.01
CA ILE A 12 41.01 2.63 -42.30
C ILE A 12 40.94 2.84 -40.78
N MET A 13 41.45 3.97 -40.29
CA MET A 13 41.38 4.33 -38.87
C MET A 13 39.93 4.63 -38.39
N SER A 14 39.10 5.28 -39.23
CA SER A 14 37.67 5.48 -38.92
C SER A 14 36.88 4.17 -38.88
N ILE A 15 37.15 3.23 -39.79
CA ILE A 15 36.50 1.90 -39.80
C ILE A 15 36.92 1.09 -38.60
N PHE A 16 38.20 1.14 -38.18
CA PHE A 16 38.66 0.46 -36.96
C PHE A 16 38.07 1.04 -35.68
N MET A 17 37.96 2.39 -35.57
CA MET A 17 37.26 3.04 -34.43
C MET A 17 35.76 2.72 -34.40
N SER A 18 35.09 2.66 -35.53
CA SER A 18 33.68 2.27 -35.60
C SER A 18 33.44 0.80 -35.22
N LEU A 19 34.35 -0.08 -35.60
CA LEU A 19 34.33 -1.51 -35.19
C LEU A 19 34.65 -1.70 -33.70
N LEU A 20 35.57 -0.91 -33.12
CA LEU A 20 35.84 -0.94 -31.68
C LEU A 20 34.67 -0.40 -30.85
N MET A 21 33.98 0.68 -31.31
CA MET A 21 32.78 1.17 -30.64
C MET A 21 31.62 0.18 -30.76
N ALA A 22 31.44 -0.49 -31.89
CA ALA A 22 30.42 -1.53 -32.04
C ALA A 22 30.72 -2.76 -31.18
N ALA A 23 31.98 -3.17 -31.06
CA ALA A 23 32.40 -4.25 -30.18
C ALA A 23 32.26 -3.90 -28.70
N SER A 24 32.53 -2.65 -28.28
CA SER A 24 32.30 -2.22 -26.90
C SER A 24 30.82 -2.07 -26.55
N MET A 25 29.96 -1.65 -27.48
CA MET A 25 28.50 -1.67 -27.27
C MET A 25 27.94 -3.11 -27.20
N LEU A 26 28.48 -4.03 -27.97
CA LEU A 26 28.05 -5.44 -27.93
C LEU A 26 28.49 -6.15 -26.61
N THR A 27 29.66 -5.80 -26.07
CA THR A 27 30.10 -6.29 -24.76
C THR A 27 29.33 -5.72 -23.60
N VAL A 28 28.87 -4.45 -23.67
CA VAL A 28 27.96 -3.86 -22.67
C VAL A 28 26.56 -4.46 -22.76
N LEU A 29 26.06 -4.76 -23.97
CA LEU A 29 24.78 -5.47 -24.13
C LEU A 29 24.81 -6.94 -23.69
N MET A 30 25.96 -7.61 -23.75
CA MET A 30 26.09 -9.00 -23.26
C MET A 30 26.39 -9.07 -21.76
N SER A 31 26.74 -7.97 -21.09
CA SER A 31 26.96 -7.94 -19.64
C SER A 31 25.70 -7.55 -18.83
N VAL A 32 24.64 -7.12 -19.51
CA VAL A 32 23.30 -7.04 -18.88
C VAL A 32 22.65 -8.40 -19.10
N GLN A 33 23.12 -9.40 -18.36
CA GLN A 33 22.27 -10.55 -18.06
C GLN A 33 21.03 -9.96 -17.37
N PRO A 34 19.79 -10.30 -17.80
CA PRO A 34 18.68 -10.11 -16.90
C PRO A 34 19.11 -10.80 -15.60
N THR A 35 19.16 -10.07 -14.54
CA THR A 35 19.12 -10.69 -13.21
C THR A 35 17.87 -11.56 -13.29
N GLU A 36 18.03 -12.90 -13.39
CA GLU A 36 16.96 -13.77 -12.97
C GLU A 36 16.57 -13.22 -11.61
N GLU A 37 15.34 -12.73 -11.49
CA GLU A 37 14.72 -12.65 -10.19
C GLU A 37 14.87 -14.07 -9.65
N VAL A 38 15.77 -14.24 -8.72
CA VAL A 38 15.86 -15.44 -7.91
C VAL A 38 14.55 -15.39 -7.15
N SER A 39 13.51 -16.00 -7.75
CA SER A 39 12.32 -16.36 -7.00
C SER A 39 12.87 -17.15 -5.82
N ALA A 40 12.83 -16.55 -4.64
CA ALA A 40 13.20 -17.24 -3.42
C ALA A 40 12.45 -18.57 -3.46
N ALA A 41 13.18 -19.67 -3.35
CA ALA A 41 12.54 -20.96 -3.32
C ALA A 41 11.56 -20.91 -2.15
N ASN A 42 10.25 -21.04 -2.43
CA ASN A 42 9.21 -21.04 -1.41
C ASN A 42 9.26 -22.40 -0.70
N ASP A 43 10.35 -22.59 0.06
CA ASP A 43 10.63 -23.84 0.78
C ASP A 43 9.57 -24.14 1.86
N TYR A 44 8.77 -23.12 2.23
CA TYR A 44 7.72 -23.23 3.24
C TYR A 44 6.33 -23.52 2.65
N GLY A 45 6.19 -23.57 1.31
CA GLY A 45 4.91 -23.82 0.63
C GLY A 45 3.87 -22.71 0.84
N LEU A 46 4.34 -21.47 1.05
CA LEU A 46 3.49 -20.29 1.24
C LEU A 46 2.77 -19.91 -0.07
N ALA A 47 1.65 -19.21 0.04
CA ALA A 47 0.93 -18.71 -1.12
C ALA A 47 1.74 -17.61 -1.83
N ASP A 48 1.79 -17.67 -3.16
CA ASP A 48 2.52 -16.69 -3.98
C ASP A 48 1.84 -15.31 -3.97
N ASN A 49 0.50 -15.29 -3.89
CA ASN A 49 -0.29 -14.06 -3.85
C ASN A 49 -0.78 -13.79 -2.43
N ILE A 50 -0.79 -12.53 -2.02
CA ILE A 50 -1.25 -12.12 -0.69
C ILE A 50 -2.70 -12.57 -0.43
N GLN A 51 -3.57 -12.45 -1.42
CA GLN A 51 -5.00 -12.79 -1.31
C GLN A 51 -5.29 -14.29 -1.14
N ASP A 52 -4.34 -15.15 -1.48
CA ASP A 52 -4.52 -16.62 -1.43
C ASP A 52 -3.98 -17.23 -0.13
N GLY A 53 -3.37 -16.41 0.74
CA GLY A 53 -2.69 -16.85 1.94
C GLY A 53 -3.19 -16.18 3.23
N ALA A 54 -2.39 -16.31 4.26
CA ALA A 54 -2.67 -15.71 5.57
C ALA A 54 -1.74 -14.53 5.84
N ILE A 55 -2.31 -13.45 6.38
CA ILE A 55 -1.59 -12.23 6.76
C ILE A 55 -1.43 -12.22 8.29
N LEU A 56 -0.20 -12.12 8.78
CA LEU A 56 0.08 -11.84 10.19
C LEU A 56 0.10 -10.32 10.42
N HIS A 57 -0.82 -9.81 11.22
CA HIS A 57 -0.82 -8.41 11.62
C HIS A 57 0.20 -8.16 12.74
N CYS A 58 1.38 -7.66 12.38
CA CYS A 58 2.45 -7.27 13.29
C CYS A 58 2.20 -5.85 13.83
N PHE A 59 1.05 -5.67 14.52
CA PHE A 59 0.61 -4.38 15.03
C PHE A 59 1.59 -3.83 16.07
N ASP A 60 2.14 -2.64 15.82
CA ASP A 60 3.10 -1.94 16.67
C ASP A 60 4.43 -2.70 16.92
N TRP A 61 4.78 -3.66 16.05
CA TRP A 61 6.06 -4.34 16.11
C TRP A 61 7.13 -3.54 15.39
N LYS A 62 8.34 -3.51 15.96
CA LYS A 62 9.49 -2.90 15.28
C LYS A 62 9.94 -3.75 14.10
N TYR A 63 10.42 -3.10 13.04
CA TYR A 63 10.88 -3.79 11.83
C TYR A 63 11.96 -4.85 12.12
N ASN A 64 12.89 -4.56 13.03
CA ASN A 64 13.92 -5.52 13.40
C ASN A 64 13.38 -6.70 14.23
N ASP A 65 12.33 -6.49 15.04
CA ASP A 65 11.69 -7.57 15.78
C ASP A 65 10.93 -8.50 14.83
N ILE A 66 10.19 -7.94 13.87
CA ILE A 66 9.53 -8.73 12.80
C ILE A 66 10.57 -9.52 12.01
N LYS A 67 11.66 -8.86 11.60
CA LYS A 67 12.74 -9.49 10.83
C LYS A 67 13.35 -10.69 11.56
N ALA A 68 13.52 -10.61 12.88
CA ALA A 68 14.03 -11.71 13.69
C ALA A 68 13.10 -12.92 13.77
N GLU A 69 11.79 -12.73 13.52
CA GLU A 69 10.76 -13.77 13.59
C GLU A 69 10.35 -14.34 12.23
N LEU A 70 10.89 -13.86 11.11
CA LEU A 70 10.44 -14.24 9.76
C LEU A 70 10.45 -15.75 9.52
N GLN A 71 11.46 -16.47 10.01
CA GLN A 71 11.49 -17.93 9.90
C GLN A 71 10.30 -18.57 10.64
N ASN A 72 10.03 -18.16 11.87
CA ASN A 72 8.92 -18.69 12.67
C ASN A 72 7.57 -18.33 12.01
N ILE A 73 7.46 -17.15 11.40
CA ILE A 73 6.28 -16.68 10.67
C ILE A 73 6.04 -17.57 9.44
N ALA A 74 7.09 -17.86 8.66
CA ALA A 74 7.02 -18.75 7.50
C ALA A 74 6.65 -20.19 7.91
N GLU A 75 7.29 -20.74 8.95
CA GLU A 75 7.00 -22.07 9.48
C GLU A 75 5.55 -22.19 10.01
N ALA A 76 4.97 -21.10 10.50
CA ALA A 76 3.57 -21.03 10.90
C ALA A 76 2.59 -20.92 9.72
N GLY A 77 3.08 -20.77 8.47
CA GLY A 77 2.28 -20.73 7.26
C GLY A 77 1.73 -19.35 6.88
N PHE A 78 2.22 -18.27 7.48
CA PHE A 78 1.85 -16.93 7.06
C PHE A 78 2.63 -16.53 5.79
N SER A 79 1.90 -16.25 4.71
CA SER A 79 2.47 -15.81 3.43
C SER A 79 2.65 -14.30 3.31
N ALA A 80 2.10 -13.55 4.25
CA ALA A 80 2.27 -12.12 4.34
C ALA A 80 2.34 -11.64 5.79
N ILE A 81 3.01 -10.52 5.99
CA ILE A 81 2.97 -9.73 7.22
C ILE A 81 2.37 -8.36 6.91
N GLN A 82 1.67 -7.78 7.88
CA GLN A 82 1.22 -6.40 7.82
C GLN A 82 1.87 -5.61 8.95
N THR A 83 2.58 -4.52 8.60
CA THR A 83 3.13 -3.58 9.57
C THR A 83 2.15 -2.46 9.87
N SER A 84 2.27 -1.80 11.03
CA SER A 84 1.66 -0.49 11.25
C SER A 84 2.26 0.57 10.32
N PRO A 85 1.69 1.82 10.27
CA PRO A 85 2.12 2.84 9.30
C PRO A 85 3.61 3.18 9.33
N ALA A 86 4.21 3.25 8.15
CA ALA A 86 5.61 3.64 7.95
C ALA A 86 5.81 5.16 7.81
N GLN A 87 4.74 5.92 7.85
CA GLN A 87 4.76 7.39 7.83
C GLN A 87 5.39 7.94 9.11
N VAL A 88 6.00 9.12 9.02
CA VAL A 88 6.46 9.80 10.24
C VAL A 88 5.25 10.19 11.09
N GLY A 89 5.26 9.78 12.36
CA GLY A 89 4.18 10.08 13.30
C GLY A 89 4.30 11.46 13.95
N GLY A 90 3.17 11.99 14.44
CA GLY A 90 3.12 13.25 15.17
C GLY A 90 3.74 13.21 16.57
N GLY A 91 4.08 12.03 17.07
CA GLY A 91 4.72 11.78 18.36
C GLY A 91 5.28 10.37 18.44
N SER A 92 5.61 9.90 19.65
CA SER A 92 6.23 8.61 19.89
C SER A 92 5.82 7.99 21.21
N GLY A 93 6.15 6.71 21.42
CA GLY A 93 5.96 5.99 22.67
C GLY A 93 4.60 5.32 22.85
N THR A 94 3.68 5.48 21.90
CA THR A 94 2.37 4.81 21.90
C THR A 94 1.87 4.60 20.47
N TRP A 95 1.20 3.47 20.23
CA TRP A 95 0.77 3.04 18.91
C TRP A 95 -0.10 4.07 18.13
N TRP A 96 -0.90 4.88 18.79
CA TRP A 96 -1.78 5.85 18.11
C TRP A 96 -1.03 6.99 17.42
N TRP A 97 0.25 7.26 17.76
CA TRP A 97 1.06 8.23 17.04
C TRP A 97 1.39 7.77 15.62
N LEU A 98 1.44 6.45 15.37
CA LEU A 98 1.62 5.89 14.04
C LEU A 98 0.43 6.21 13.13
N TYR A 99 -0.78 6.37 13.71
CA TYR A 99 -2.01 6.72 13.00
C TYR A 99 -2.30 8.24 13.02
N GLN A 100 -1.34 9.05 13.38
CA GLN A 100 -1.37 10.50 13.30
C GLN A 100 -0.15 10.99 12.50
N PRO A 101 -0.10 10.71 11.19
CA PRO A 101 1.08 11.02 10.38
C PRO A 101 1.22 12.52 10.14
N LEU A 102 2.47 12.95 9.96
CA LEU A 102 2.82 14.32 9.60
C LEU A 102 2.88 14.54 8.08
N GLY A 103 2.77 13.49 7.28
CA GLY A 103 2.81 13.58 5.83
C GLY A 103 2.86 12.24 5.12
N PHE A 104 3.03 12.29 3.81
CA PHE A 104 3.08 11.13 2.92
C PHE A 104 4.53 10.87 2.47
N TYR A 105 5.33 10.35 3.38
CA TYR A 105 6.71 9.89 3.14
C TYR A 105 7.12 8.90 4.24
N VAL A 106 8.03 8.00 3.89
CA VAL A 106 8.61 7.07 4.88
C VAL A 106 9.57 7.83 5.76
N GLY A 107 9.29 7.85 7.06
CA GLY A 107 10.11 8.52 8.06
C GLY A 107 10.57 7.56 9.15
N ASN A 108 11.41 8.07 10.04
CA ASN A 108 11.70 7.37 11.27
C ASN A 108 10.52 7.51 12.23
N ASN A 109 10.08 6.39 12.80
CA ASN A 109 9.03 6.33 13.80
C ASN A 109 9.34 5.22 14.82
N ASP A 110 8.37 4.90 15.69
CA ASP A 110 8.58 3.90 16.75
C ASP A 110 8.83 2.47 16.21
N LEU A 111 8.46 2.18 14.95
CA LEU A 111 8.73 0.88 14.32
C LEU A 111 10.19 0.75 13.84
N GLY A 112 10.85 1.87 13.55
CA GLY A 112 12.23 1.91 13.07
C GLY A 112 12.48 2.96 11.99
N THR A 113 13.53 2.74 11.22
CA THR A 113 13.99 3.62 10.16
C THR A 113 13.54 3.11 8.77
N LYS A 114 13.63 3.98 7.77
CA LYS A 114 13.41 3.61 6.37
C LYS A 114 14.32 2.48 5.89
N ASP A 115 15.60 2.48 6.33
CA ASP A 115 16.55 1.43 5.96
C ASP A 115 16.23 0.10 6.63
N GLU A 116 15.68 0.13 7.85
CA GLU A 116 15.21 -1.07 8.54
C GLU A 116 13.96 -1.66 7.87
N LEU A 117 13.01 -0.83 7.41
CA LEU A 117 11.88 -1.30 6.60
C LEU A 117 12.37 -1.96 5.30
N LYS A 118 13.31 -1.32 4.59
CA LYS A 118 13.91 -1.89 3.38
C LYS A 118 14.59 -3.23 3.65
N ALA A 119 15.34 -3.33 4.76
CA ALA A 119 15.99 -4.56 5.17
C ALA A 119 14.99 -5.65 5.56
N LEU A 120 13.85 -5.28 6.20
CA LEU A 120 12.76 -6.21 6.48
C LEU A 120 12.16 -6.76 5.19
N CYS A 121 11.83 -5.91 4.21
CA CYS A 121 11.28 -6.36 2.92
C CYS A 121 12.23 -7.32 2.19
N ALA A 122 13.52 -6.98 2.13
CA ALA A 122 14.52 -7.82 1.47
C ALA A 122 14.70 -9.17 2.17
N GLU A 123 14.64 -9.23 3.49
CA GLU A 123 14.74 -10.47 4.25
C GLU A 123 13.45 -11.30 4.11
N ALA A 124 12.26 -10.67 4.19
CA ALA A 124 10.97 -11.33 4.03
C ALA A 124 10.86 -12.04 2.68
N ASP A 125 11.37 -11.43 1.61
CA ASP A 125 11.39 -12.00 0.27
C ASP A 125 12.20 -13.33 0.23
N THR A 126 13.25 -13.48 1.04
CA THR A 126 14.02 -14.73 1.12
C THR A 126 13.23 -15.90 1.71
N TYR A 127 12.18 -15.63 2.47
CA TYR A 127 11.24 -16.61 3.02
C TYR A 127 9.97 -16.78 2.17
N GLY A 128 9.81 -16.01 1.08
CA GLY A 128 8.57 -15.94 0.30
C GLY A 128 7.44 -15.19 0.98
N ILE A 129 7.72 -14.43 2.04
CA ILE A 129 6.76 -13.63 2.79
C ILE A 129 6.60 -12.26 2.12
N LYS A 130 5.35 -11.87 1.85
CA LYS A 130 5.00 -10.55 1.32
C LYS A 130 4.85 -9.52 2.44
N VAL A 131 5.24 -8.28 2.17
CA VAL A 131 5.15 -7.18 3.15
C VAL A 131 4.03 -6.23 2.75
N VAL A 132 3.02 -6.12 3.61
CA VAL A 132 1.92 -5.15 3.52
C VAL A 132 2.17 -4.04 4.53
N VAL A 133 2.08 -2.78 4.10
CA VAL A 133 2.24 -1.62 4.98
C VAL A 133 0.90 -0.92 5.16
N ASP A 134 0.57 -0.59 6.40
CA ASP A 134 -0.60 0.24 6.71
C ASP A 134 -0.36 1.69 6.24
N VAL A 135 -1.36 2.32 5.63
CA VAL A 135 -1.28 3.68 5.08
C VAL A 135 -2.46 4.50 5.56
N VAL A 136 -2.16 5.54 6.31
CA VAL A 136 -3.14 6.55 6.73
C VAL A 136 -3.20 7.62 5.66
N ALA A 137 -4.29 7.66 4.89
CA ALA A 137 -4.47 8.61 3.79
C ALA A 137 -5.69 9.52 3.92
N ASN A 138 -6.59 9.20 4.85
CA ASN A 138 -7.78 10.02 5.12
C ASN A 138 -7.46 11.30 5.88
N HIS A 139 -6.45 11.29 6.76
CA HIS A 139 -6.16 12.39 7.68
C HIS A 139 -4.68 12.51 7.99
N LEU A 140 -4.27 13.62 8.55
CA LEU A 140 -2.95 13.83 9.13
C LEU A 140 -3.08 14.26 10.59
N ALA A 141 -1.94 14.39 11.28
CA ALA A 141 -1.89 14.85 12.68
C ALA A 141 -2.52 16.24 12.87
N GLY A 142 -3.11 16.47 14.03
CA GLY A 142 -3.76 17.74 14.37
C GLY A 142 -2.81 18.94 14.51
N ASP A 143 -1.50 18.70 14.65
CA ASP A 143 -0.50 19.79 14.69
C ASP A 143 -0.08 20.19 13.28
N HIS A 144 -0.81 21.13 12.70
CA HIS A 144 -0.54 21.68 11.38
C HIS A 144 0.83 22.38 11.25
N SER A 145 1.50 22.72 12.34
CA SER A 145 2.82 23.38 12.29
C SER A 145 3.90 22.43 11.79
N ASN A 146 3.77 21.13 12.09
CA ASN A 146 4.76 20.10 11.84
C ASN A 146 4.42 19.20 10.64
N ILE A 147 3.25 19.34 10.01
CA ILE A 147 2.91 18.56 8.82
C ILE A 147 3.78 18.94 7.62
N GLN A 148 3.80 18.05 6.65
CA GLN A 148 4.48 18.23 5.35
C GLN A 148 4.18 19.60 4.75
N ASN A 149 5.23 20.35 4.41
CA ASN A 149 5.11 21.79 4.12
C ASN A 149 4.21 22.13 2.93
N ASP A 150 4.21 21.29 1.91
CA ASP A 150 3.42 21.45 0.68
C ASP A 150 1.94 21.05 0.85
N LEU A 151 1.55 20.53 2.02
CA LEU A 151 0.16 20.25 2.38
C LEU A 151 -0.45 21.27 3.36
N LYS A 152 0.26 22.34 3.71
CA LYS A 152 -0.21 23.34 4.70
C LYS A 152 -1.29 24.30 4.17
N ASP A 153 -1.48 24.39 2.85
CA ASP A 153 -2.51 25.24 2.26
C ASP A 153 -3.92 24.68 2.55
N GLY A 154 -4.84 25.52 2.99
CA GLY A 154 -6.22 25.16 3.35
C GLY A 154 -7.01 24.45 2.24
N LYS A 155 -6.63 24.59 0.97
CA LYS A 155 -7.29 23.90 -0.17
C LYS A 155 -7.06 22.38 -0.19
N TYR A 156 -6.09 21.89 0.59
CA TYR A 156 -5.78 20.45 0.72
C TYR A 156 -6.54 19.76 1.84
N TRP A 157 -7.47 20.47 2.47
CA TRP A 157 -8.28 20.00 3.60
C TRP A 157 -9.75 20.22 3.32
N HIS A 158 -10.60 19.33 3.80
CA HIS A 158 -12.05 19.53 3.69
C HIS A 158 -12.56 20.67 4.59
N ASN A 159 -11.90 20.96 5.70
CA ASN A 159 -12.24 22.05 6.62
C ASN A 159 -13.70 21.99 7.15
N GLU A 160 -14.30 20.80 7.17
CA GLU A 160 -15.65 20.55 7.66
C GLU A 160 -15.59 20.14 9.13
N SER A 161 -16.35 20.78 9.97
CA SER A 161 -16.38 20.52 11.42
C SER A 161 -17.68 19.85 11.85
N GLY A 162 -17.63 19.20 13.02
CA GLY A 162 -18.78 18.55 13.64
C GLY A 162 -18.69 17.01 13.58
N GLY A 163 -19.48 16.34 14.41
CA GLY A 163 -19.52 14.87 14.43
C GLY A 163 -20.06 14.28 13.14
N ILE A 164 -19.66 13.03 12.84
CA ILE A 164 -20.10 12.28 11.68
C ILE A 164 -21.43 11.59 12.00
N ASP A 165 -22.48 11.87 11.20
CA ASP A 165 -23.64 11.01 11.08
C ASP A 165 -23.32 9.91 10.05
N TYR A 166 -23.11 8.70 10.51
CA TYR A 166 -22.76 7.55 9.66
C TYR A 166 -23.89 7.07 8.75
N SER A 167 -25.08 7.66 8.83
CA SER A 167 -26.14 7.51 7.82
C SER A 167 -26.04 8.52 6.67
N ASN A 168 -25.13 9.49 6.77
CA ASN A 168 -24.88 10.52 5.78
C ASN A 168 -23.52 10.32 5.10
N ARG A 169 -23.53 9.77 3.90
CA ARG A 169 -22.30 9.43 3.17
C ARG A 169 -21.37 10.63 2.95
N TRP A 170 -21.92 11.82 2.64
CA TRP A 170 -21.11 13.02 2.47
C TRP A 170 -20.35 13.39 3.75
N GLN A 171 -21.00 13.29 4.92
CA GLN A 171 -20.33 13.56 6.20
C GLN A 171 -19.22 12.54 6.49
N ILE A 172 -19.43 11.29 6.11
CA ILE A 172 -18.41 10.23 6.30
C ILE A 172 -17.15 10.56 5.53
N THR A 173 -17.24 11.16 4.35
CA THR A 173 -16.12 11.41 3.45
C THR A 173 -15.54 12.82 3.53
N HIS A 174 -16.15 13.74 4.30
CA HIS A 174 -15.72 15.15 4.33
C HIS A 174 -15.54 15.71 5.74
N ARG A 175 -15.96 14.97 6.78
CA ARG A 175 -15.78 15.41 8.16
C ARG A 175 -14.68 14.62 8.85
N ASP A 176 -13.98 15.31 9.75
CA ASP A 176 -12.90 14.71 10.52
C ASP A 176 -13.39 13.56 11.42
N ILE A 177 -12.54 12.53 11.55
CA ILE A 177 -12.74 11.40 12.47
C ILE A 177 -12.01 11.63 13.81
N GLY A 178 -11.78 12.87 14.16
CA GLY A 178 -10.97 13.31 15.31
C GLY A 178 -9.58 13.80 14.93
N MET A 179 -9.21 13.70 13.63
CA MET A 179 -7.99 14.24 13.03
C MET A 179 -8.38 15.04 11.78
N PRO A 180 -7.62 16.09 11.40
CA PRO A 180 -7.92 16.92 10.24
C PRO A 180 -8.01 16.07 8.95
N ASP A 181 -9.16 16.16 8.28
CA ASP A 181 -9.50 15.40 7.10
C ASP A 181 -8.88 16.00 5.85
N ILE A 182 -8.17 15.16 5.07
CA ILE A 182 -7.49 15.63 3.86
C ILE A 182 -8.44 15.61 2.67
N ASN A 183 -8.36 16.65 1.81
CA ASN A 183 -9.18 16.74 0.61
C ASN A 183 -8.73 15.70 -0.44
N SER A 184 -9.34 14.52 -0.39
CA SER A 184 -9.03 13.41 -1.28
C SER A 184 -9.43 13.66 -2.75
N GLU A 185 -10.32 14.63 -3.02
CA GLU A 185 -10.71 15.08 -4.37
C GLU A 185 -9.62 15.91 -5.04
N ASN A 186 -8.71 16.48 -4.26
CA ASN A 186 -7.65 17.33 -4.78
C ASN A 186 -6.57 16.49 -5.51
N SER A 187 -6.37 16.76 -6.80
CA SER A 187 -5.44 16.02 -7.65
C SER A 187 -3.98 16.11 -7.18
N TYR A 188 -3.58 17.20 -6.52
CA TYR A 188 -2.24 17.32 -5.94
C TYR A 188 -2.07 16.36 -4.75
N VAL A 189 -3.07 16.30 -3.86
CA VAL A 189 -3.08 15.36 -2.74
C VAL A 189 -2.98 13.91 -3.25
N GLN A 190 -3.78 13.57 -4.26
CA GLN A 190 -3.73 12.24 -4.89
C GLN A 190 -2.33 11.90 -5.41
N GLN A 191 -1.66 12.88 -6.04
CA GLN A 191 -0.31 12.67 -6.55
C GLN A 191 0.73 12.53 -5.43
N VAL A 192 0.61 13.29 -4.34
CA VAL A 192 1.48 13.18 -3.17
C VAL A 192 1.34 11.79 -2.52
N VAL A 193 0.10 11.32 -2.34
CA VAL A 193 -0.16 9.96 -1.83
C VAL A 193 0.42 8.91 -2.78
N LYS A 194 0.19 9.02 -4.09
CA LYS A 194 0.75 8.09 -5.08
C LYS A 194 2.27 8.02 -5.01
N ASN A 195 2.94 9.16 -4.89
CA ASN A 195 4.40 9.21 -4.79
C ASN A 195 4.90 8.47 -3.54
N TYR A 196 4.17 8.57 -2.42
CA TYR A 196 4.46 7.80 -1.21
C TYR A 196 4.31 6.29 -1.44
N LEU A 197 3.28 5.85 -2.17
CA LEU A 197 3.13 4.42 -2.50
C LEU A 197 4.28 3.93 -3.39
N LEU A 198 4.73 4.74 -4.35
CA LEU A 198 5.88 4.41 -5.19
C LEU A 198 7.18 4.39 -4.37
N GLU A 199 7.31 5.24 -3.35
CA GLU A 199 8.40 5.16 -2.39
C GLU A 199 8.38 3.82 -1.64
N LEU A 200 7.24 3.43 -1.06
CA LEU A 200 7.07 2.12 -0.40
C LEU A 200 7.42 0.96 -1.34
N LYS A 201 6.92 0.97 -2.58
CA LYS A 201 7.26 -0.03 -3.59
C LYS A 201 8.77 -0.11 -3.85
N SER A 202 9.45 1.02 -3.90
CA SER A 202 10.91 1.07 -4.11
C SER A 202 11.71 0.47 -2.95
N LEU A 203 11.10 0.32 -1.77
CA LEU A 203 11.69 -0.33 -0.60
C LEU A 203 11.43 -1.83 -0.55
N GLY A 204 10.63 -2.37 -1.48
CA GLY A 204 10.28 -3.78 -1.55
C GLY A 204 8.92 -4.13 -0.92
N VAL A 205 8.08 -3.14 -0.61
CA VAL A 205 6.70 -3.38 -0.14
C VAL A 205 5.87 -4.01 -1.26
N ASP A 206 5.05 -5.00 -0.93
CA ASP A 206 4.21 -5.76 -1.88
C ASP A 206 2.75 -5.31 -1.86
N GLY A 207 2.27 -4.81 -0.74
CA GLY A 207 0.87 -4.43 -0.58
C GLY A 207 0.64 -3.30 0.40
N ILE A 208 -0.56 -2.73 0.32
CA ILE A 208 -1.03 -1.62 1.15
C ILE A 208 -2.33 -2.00 1.84
N ARG A 209 -2.40 -1.77 3.14
CA ARG A 209 -3.65 -1.68 3.88
C ARG A 209 -4.02 -0.21 4.05
N TRP A 210 -5.19 0.20 3.60
CA TRP A 210 -5.67 1.56 3.74
C TRP A 210 -6.44 1.72 5.04
N ASP A 211 -5.91 2.53 5.94
CA ASP A 211 -6.60 2.95 7.15
C ASP A 211 -7.81 3.80 6.80
N ALA A 212 -8.92 3.63 7.53
CA ALA A 212 -10.13 4.42 7.37
C ALA A 212 -10.64 4.55 5.91
N ALA A 213 -10.46 3.52 5.07
CA ALA A 213 -10.75 3.57 3.63
C ALA A 213 -12.17 4.02 3.30
N LYS A 214 -13.16 3.69 4.13
CA LYS A 214 -14.56 4.14 3.93
C LYS A 214 -14.75 5.64 4.01
N HIS A 215 -13.80 6.38 4.57
CA HIS A 215 -13.85 7.83 4.69
C HIS A 215 -13.30 8.56 3.47
N ILE A 216 -12.79 7.85 2.48
CA ILE A 216 -12.30 8.43 1.21
C ILE A 216 -13.36 8.24 0.14
N SER A 217 -13.71 9.33 -0.54
CA SER A 217 -14.73 9.36 -1.61
C SER A 217 -14.36 8.50 -2.82
N LEU A 218 -15.37 8.10 -3.58
CA LEU A 218 -15.30 7.25 -4.77
C LEU A 218 -15.49 8.06 -6.07
N PRO A 219 -15.17 7.53 -7.26
CA PRO A 219 -15.42 8.19 -8.54
C PRO A 219 -16.89 8.55 -8.80
N SER A 220 -17.85 7.73 -8.35
CA SER A 220 -19.27 8.08 -8.40
C SER A 220 -19.63 9.32 -7.54
N GLU A 221 -18.75 9.66 -6.58
CA GLU A 221 -18.84 10.81 -5.70
C GLU A 221 -17.93 11.98 -6.20
N SER A 222 -17.50 11.93 -7.47
CA SER A 222 -16.62 12.90 -8.13
C SER A 222 -15.17 12.95 -7.61
N CYS A 223 -14.68 11.88 -7.02
CA CYS A 223 -13.32 11.76 -6.50
C CYS A 223 -12.51 10.70 -7.26
N ASN A 224 -11.41 11.10 -7.88
CA ASN A 224 -10.52 10.19 -8.59
C ASN A 224 -9.36 9.66 -7.72
N PHE A 225 -9.49 9.70 -6.40
CA PHE A 225 -8.45 9.22 -5.51
C PHE A 225 -8.05 7.77 -5.82
N TRP A 226 -9.00 6.84 -5.71
CA TRP A 226 -8.73 5.41 -5.86
C TRP A 226 -8.07 5.02 -7.18
N PRO A 227 -8.63 5.36 -8.36
CA PRO A 227 -7.97 5.05 -9.62
C PRO A 227 -6.60 5.72 -9.74
N THR A 228 -6.42 6.94 -9.23
CA THR A 228 -5.15 7.64 -9.30
C THR A 228 -4.08 6.95 -8.48
N VAL A 229 -4.37 6.59 -7.22
CA VAL A 229 -3.36 6.09 -6.29
C VAL A 229 -3.07 4.60 -6.47
N THR A 230 -4.02 3.80 -6.96
CA THR A 230 -3.82 2.35 -7.12
C THR A 230 -3.23 1.98 -8.46
N GLU A 231 -3.59 2.69 -9.55
CA GLU A 231 -3.17 2.33 -10.88
C GLU A 231 -1.66 2.49 -11.10
N GLY A 232 -1.04 1.46 -11.66
CA GLY A 232 0.37 1.48 -12.08
C GLY A 232 1.39 1.41 -10.94
N THR A 233 0.97 1.15 -9.69
CA THR A 233 1.88 1.01 -8.54
C THR A 233 2.53 -0.38 -8.46
N GLY A 234 1.87 -1.41 -9.00
CA GLY A 234 2.30 -2.80 -8.87
C GLY A 234 2.22 -3.31 -7.42
N LEU A 235 1.36 -2.69 -6.60
CA LEU A 235 1.07 -3.09 -5.23
C LEU A 235 -0.28 -3.78 -5.15
N TRP A 236 -0.43 -4.72 -4.23
CA TRP A 236 -1.75 -5.21 -3.82
C TRP A 236 -2.37 -4.23 -2.83
N HIS A 237 -3.68 -4.02 -2.90
CA HIS A 237 -4.38 -3.05 -2.06
C HIS A 237 -5.58 -3.66 -1.36
N TYR A 238 -5.70 -3.43 -0.05
CA TYR A 238 -6.96 -3.63 0.66
C TYR A 238 -7.24 -2.51 1.65
N GLY A 239 -8.51 -2.27 1.95
CA GLY A 239 -8.94 -1.16 2.79
C GLY A 239 -9.73 -1.60 4.01
N GLU A 240 -9.62 -0.82 5.07
CA GLU A 240 -10.51 -0.92 6.22
C GLU A 240 -11.86 -0.27 5.88
N ILE A 241 -12.85 -1.11 5.60
CA ILE A 241 -14.25 -0.68 5.56
C ILE A 241 -14.93 -1.28 6.77
N LEU A 242 -14.80 -0.60 7.91
CA LEU A 242 -15.37 -1.04 9.17
C LEU A 242 -16.89 -0.86 9.11
N ASP A 243 -17.62 -1.96 9.31
CA ASP A 243 -19.04 -2.05 9.08
C ASP A 243 -19.43 -1.71 7.63
N ASP A 244 -20.50 -1.00 7.40
CA ASP A 244 -20.88 -0.54 6.08
C ASP A 244 -20.30 0.85 5.75
N PRO A 245 -20.06 1.18 4.46
CA PRO A 245 -19.60 2.50 4.05
C PRO A 245 -20.64 3.61 4.30
N VAL A 246 -21.89 3.25 4.55
CA VAL A 246 -22.96 4.13 5.04
C VAL A 246 -23.96 3.29 5.83
N ALA A 247 -24.38 3.78 7.00
CA ALA A 247 -25.36 3.11 7.83
C ALA A 247 -26.80 3.37 7.35
N ASN A 248 -27.70 2.46 7.71
CA ASN A 248 -29.17 2.59 7.49
C ASN A 248 -29.61 2.71 6.00
N ASN A 249 -28.69 2.45 5.05
CA ASN A 249 -29.01 2.43 3.61
C ASN A 249 -28.28 1.26 2.93
N PRO A 250 -28.79 0.03 3.04
CA PRO A 250 -28.10 -1.16 2.54
C PRO A 250 -27.89 -1.14 1.01
N THR A 251 -28.84 -0.56 0.25
CA THR A 251 -28.71 -0.47 -1.22
C THR A 251 -27.54 0.45 -1.61
N LEU A 252 -27.39 1.60 -0.95
CA LEU A 252 -26.28 2.49 -1.19
C LEU A 252 -24.96 1.87 -0.70
N ALA A 253 -24.97 1.24 0.48
CA ALA A 253 -23.81 0.56 1.03
C ALA A 253 -23.29 -0.52 0.07
N GLU A 254 -24.16 -1.36 -0.47
CA GLU A 254 -23.81 -2.38 -1.47
C GLU A 254 -23.21 -1.75 -2.74
N SER A 255 -23.83 -0.71 -3.28
CA SER A 255 -23.35 0.00 -4.47
C SER A 255 -21.93 0.58 -4.25
N LEU A 256 -21.70 1.21 -3.09
CA LEU A 256 -20.38 1.74 -2.73
C LEU A 256 -19.33 0.63 -2.56
N MET A 257 -19.69 -0.48 -1.92
CA MET A 257 -18.79 -1.63 -1.75
C MET A 257 -18.42 -2.25 -3.11
N GLN A 258 -19.39 -2.40 -4.02
CA GLN A 258 -19.14 -2.87 -5.39
C GLN A 258 -18.20 -1.92 -6.15
N GLU A 259 -18.29 -0.62 -5.90
CA GLU A 259 -17.39 0.35 -6.50
C GLU A 259 -15.97 0.29 -5.89
N TYR A 260 -15.82 0.21 -4.55
CA TYR A 260 -14.53 -0.01 -3.89
C TYR A 260 -13.83 -1.26 -4.43
N SER A 261 -14.57 -2.35 -4.66
CA SER A 261 -14.02 -3.61 -5.14
C SER A 261 -13.36 -3.55 -6.52
N LYS A 262 -13.60 -2.47 -7.29
CA LYS A 262 -12.91 -2.22 -8.56
C LYS A 262 -11.44 -1.80 -8.35
N TYR A 263 -11.12 -1.23 -7.20
CA TYR A 263 -9.82 -0.63 -6.92
C TYR A 263 -9.05 -1.37 -5.83
N ILE A 264 -9.75 -1.84 -4.81
CA ILE A 264 -9.14 -2.47 -3.61
C ILE A 264 -9.95 -3.70 -3.18
N SER A 265 -9.29 -4.64 -2.51
CA SER A 265 -9.95 -5.57 -1.61
C SER A 265 -10.30 -4.84 -0.30
N PHE A 266 -11.13 -5.40 0.55
CA PHE A 266 -11.46 -4.77 1.84
C PHE A 266 -11.85 -5.79 2.90
N THR A 267 -11.77 -5.38 4.16
CA THR A 267 -12.13 -6.22 5.32
C THR A 267 -13.61 -6.56 5.32
N ASP A 268 -13.94 -7.84 5.50
CA ASP A 268 -15.32 -8.26 5.79
C ASP A 268 -15.57 -8.25 7.31
N SER A 269 -15.82 -7.06 7.84
CA SER A 269 -16.09 -6.88 9.27
C SER A 269 -17.38 -7.58 9.72
N GLY A 270 -18.35 -7.72 8.83
CA GLY A 270 -19.59 -8.47 9.09
C GLY A 270 -19.31 -9.95 9.34
N TYR A 271 -18.49 -10.58 8.52
CA TYR A 271 -18.04 -11.95 8.74
C TYR A 271 -17.28 -12.11 10.04
N CYS A 272 -16.27 -11.30 10.25
CA CYS A 272 -15.46 -11.33 11.47
C CYS A 272 -16.34 -11.20 12.74
N ALA A 273 -17.34 -10.33 12.70
CA ALA A 273 -18.33 -10.20 13.79
C ALA A 273 -19.16 -11.48 13.97
N ASN A 274 -19.64 -12.09 12.88
CA ASN A 274 -20.44 -13.31 12.90
C ASN A 274 -19.63 -14.50 13.44
N VAL A 275 -18.39 -14.67 12.98
CA VAL A 275 -17.48 -15.70 13.48
C VAL A 275 -17.25 -15.54 14.99
N ARG A 276 -16.96 -14.33 15.44
CA ARG A 276 -16.80 -14.02 16.87
C ARG A 276 -18.05 -14.34 17.68
N MET A 277 -19.23 -14.01 17.15
CA MET A 277 -20.52 -14.32 17.83
C MET A 277 -20.77 -15.83 17.86
N ALA A 278 -20.48 -16.56 16.77
CA ALA A 278 -20.62 -18.02 16.73
C ALA A 278 -19.77 -18.71 17.81
N PHE A 279 -18.52 -18.28 17.97
CA PHE A 279 -17.64 -18.80 19.03
C PHE A 279 -18.15 -18.47 20.46
N ARG A 280 -18.72 -17.28 20.65
CA ARG A 280 -19.24 -16.85 21.96
C ARG A 280 -20.55 -17.56 22.37
N SER A 281 -21.43 -17.78 21.39
CA SER A 281 -22.74 -18.40 21.62
C SER A 281 -22.73 -19.93 21.55
N ASN A 282 -21.63 -20.53 21.11
CA ASN A 282 -21.53 -21.95 20.78
C ASN A 282 -22.48 -22.42 19.66
N GLU A 283 -22.93 -21.48 18.81
CA GLU A 283 -23.85 -21.70 17.68
C GLU A 283 -23.16 -21.50 16.32
N ILE A 284 -22.20 -22.36 16.02
CA ILE A 284 -21.30 -22.23 14.87
C ILE A 284 -22.05 -22.21 13.52
N THR A 285 -23.16 -22.95 13.41
CA THR A 285 -23.81 -23.19 12.11
C THR A 285 -24.80 -22.12 11.69
N SER A 286 -25.37 -21.34 12.60
CA SER A 286 -26.39 -20.31 12.28
C SER A 286 -25.82 -18.91 12.16
N SER A 287 -24.60 -18.70 12.66
CA SER A 287 -23.99 -17.36 12.75
C SER A 287 -22.94 -17.09 11.68
N ILE A 288 -22.46 -18.12 10.97
CA ILE A 288 -21.56 -17.94 9.83
C ILE A 288 -22.42 -17.64 8.62
N GLY A 289 -22.71 -16.36 8.42
CA GLY A 289 -23.52 -15.89 7.29
C GLY A 289 -22.87 -16.16 5.95
N ASN A 290 -23.68 -16.03 4.90
CA ASN A 290 -23.23 -16.21 3.53
C ASN A 290 -22.58 -14.89 3.04
N PHE A 291 -21.28 -14.90 2.81
CA PHE A 291 -20.49 -13.73 2.40
C PHE A 291 -20.89 -13.14 1.05
N SER A 292 -21.47 -13.96 0.18
CA SER A 292 -21.82 -13.55 -1.18
C SER A 292 -23.13 -12.75 -1.28
N GLU A 293 -23.82 -12.51 -0.18
CA GLU A 293 -25.12 -11.81 -0.17
C GLU A 293 -25.04 -10.36 -0.65
N ARG A 294 -23.85 -9.76 -0.68
CA ARG A 294 -23.62 -8.38 -1.14
C ARG A 294 -23.15 -8.28 -2.60
N GLY A 295 -23.13 -9.40 -3.34
CA GLY A 295 -22.65 -9.41 -4.73
C GLY A 295 -21.16 -9.11 -4.91
N ILE A 296 -20.38 -9.15 -3.83
CA ILE A 296 -18.92 -8.95 -3.84
C ILE A 296 -18.24 -10.28 -4.07
N SER A 297 -17.28 -10.32 -4.99
CA SER A 297 -16.46 -11.51 -5.21
C SER A 297 -15.57 -11.81 -4.00
N LYS A 298 -15.47 -13.08 -3.62
CA LYS A 298 -14.73 -13.52 -2.42
C LYS A 298 -13.24 -13.17 -2.47
N ASP A 299 -12.67 -13.08 -3.68
CA ASP A 299 -11.29 -12.66 -3.90
C ASP A 299 -11.05 -11.17 -3.58
N LYS A 300 -12.11 -10.41 -3.29
CA LYS A 300 -12.06 -9.02 -2.86
C LYS A 300 -12.25 -8.85 -1.35
N LEU A 301 -12.43 -9.94 -0.60
CA LEU A 301 -12.70 -9.89 0.83
C LEU A 301 -11.48 -10.38 1.62
N VAL A 302 -11.14 -9.65 2.67
CA VAL A 302 -10.11 -9.98 3.65
C VAL A 302 -10.80 -10.28 4.99
N TYR A 303 -10.51 -11.44 5.57
CA TYR A 303 -11.19 -11.99 6.76
C TYR A 303 -10.34 -11.88 8.02
#